data_99ffbe7285e90f3d2a9959ebf351b6c0
#
_entry.id   99ffbe7285e90f3d2a9959ebf351b6c0
#
_cell.length_a   1.000
_cell.length_b   1.000
_cell.length_c   1.000
_cell.angle_alpha   90.00
_cell.angle_beta   90.00
_cell.angle_gamma   90.00
#
_symmetry.space_group_name_H-M   'P 1'
#
loop_
_entity.id
_entity.type
_entity.pdbx_description
1 polymer ?
#
loop_
_entity_poly.entity_id
_entity_poly.type
_entity_poly.pdbx_seq_one_letter_code
_entity_poly.pdbx_strand_id
1 'polypeptide(L)'
;MKKISLLIAIAFSGISFGQTEEVKEEKKGNFFGGFESNSQWYTNDKNREINHPEDPFRSNSYLNLNYSYGRWTAGIQGESYAPNALQNYNPKYDETNVATYYLNYKSNKLDVTAGYFYEQFGSGLLLRSWEDRSLGINNALRGGKITYTPTDNFMFTALYGRHRSGFDVSGGDVFGFNSDINLFKLLKIESSDLSVGFSYVGRYEETDMINPDF
;
A
#
# COMPACT_ATOMS: atom_id res chain seq x y z
N MET A 1 -19.39 -17.26 -2.86
CA MET A 1 -19.30 -16.65 -4.19
C MET A 1 -20.51 -15.79 -4.58
N LYS A 2 -21.76 -16.11 -4.24
CA LYS A 2 -22.96 -15.30 -4.62
C LYS A 2 -23.09 -13.92 -3.92
N LYS A 3 -22.46 -13.70 -2.77
CA LYS A 3 -22.56 -12.43 -2.00
C LYS A 3 -21.64 -11.32 -2.50
N ILE A 4 -20.53 -11.66 -3.17
CA ILE A 4 -19.57 -10.68 -3.71
C ILE A 4 -20.11 -10.05 -5.01
N SER A 5 -20.84 -10.82 -5.82
CA SER A 5 -21.45 -10.31 -7.05
C SER A 5 -22.53 -9.25 -6.80
N LEU A 6 -23.20 -9.30 -5.64
CA LEU A 6 -24.24 -8.32 -5.28
C LEU A 6 -23.64 -6.97 -4.86
N LEU A 7 -22.51 -6.98 -4.18
CA LEU A 7 -21.80 -5.76 -3.75
C LEU A 7 -21.21 -4.98 -4.93
N ILE A 8 -20.71 -5.68 -5.96
CA ILE A 8 -20.20 -5.06 -7.19
C ILE A 8 -21.35 -4.46 -8.01
N ALA A 9 -22.53 -5.09 -8.05
CA ALA A 9 -23.69 -4.57 -8.74
C ALA A 9 -24.26 -3.28 -8.11
N ILE A 10 -24.21 -3.16 -6.77
CA ILE A 10 -24.70 -1.97 -6.05
C ILE A 10 -23.74 -0.77 -6.23
N ALA A 11 -22.43 -1.02 -6.35
CA ALA A 11 -21.44 0.04 -6.62
C ALA A 11 -21.57 0.63 -8.04
N PHE A 12 -22.11 -0.13 -9.00
CA PHE A 12 -22.29 0.33 -10.39
C PHE A 12 -23.61 1.08 -10.63
N SER A 13 -24.63 0.90 -9.81
CA SER A 13 -25.95 1.52 -10.00
C SER A 13 -26.08 2.96 -9.46
N GLY A 14 -25.06 3.50 -8.79
CA GLY A 14 -25.04 4.84 -8.18
C GLY A 14 -24.54 5.99 -9.08
N ILE A 15 -24.18 5.75 -10.35
CA ILE A 15 -23.48 6.75 -11.19
C ILE A 15 -24.40 7.39 -12.28
N SER A 16 -25.68 7.36 -12.10
CA SER A 16 -26.58 7.98 -13.07
C SER A 16 -27.43 9.08 -12.44
N PHE A 17 -26.88 10.30 -12.25
CA PHE A 17 -27.67 11.55 -12.20
C PHE A 17 -26.79 12.79 -12.35
N GLY A 18 -27.10 13.63 -13.34
CA GLY A 18 -26.63 15.01 -13.45
C GLY A 18 -26.06 15.37 -14.83
N GLN A 19 -26.91 15.57 -15.82
CA GLN A 19 -26.53 16.23 -17.08
C GLN A 19 -26.58 17.75 -16.87
N THR A 20 -25.42 18.39 -16.94
CA THR A 20 -25.29 19.79 -17.34
C THR A 20 -24.31 19.80 -18.52
N GLU A 21 -24.73 20.32 -19.66
CA GLU A 21 -23.92 20.42 -20.88
C GLU A 21 -22.80 21.45 -20.66
N GLU A 22 -21.65 21.00 -20.20
CA GLU A 22 -20.37 21.61 -20.47
C GLU A 22 -19.67 20.74 -21.52
N VAL A 23 -18.94 21.39 -22.46
CA VAL A 23 -18.12 20.72 -23.46
C VAL A 23 -17.24 19.67 -22.76
N LYS A 24 -17.69 18.42 -22.80
CA LYS A 24 -17.03 17.29 -22.16
C LYS A 24 -15.80 16.93 -22.99
N GLU A 25 -14.61 17.32 -22.54
CA GLU A 25 -13.45 16.49 -22.81
C GLU A 25 -13.83 15.04 -22.39
N GLU A 26 -13.92 14.13 -23.35
CA GLU A 26 -14.15 12.72 -23.06
C GLU A 26 -13.01 12.23 -22.17
N LYS A 27 -13.26 12.09 -20.90
CA LYS A 27 -12.31 11.48 -19.97
C LYS A 27 -12.11 10.04 -20.38
N LYS A 28 -11.03 9.77 -21.10
CA LYS A 28 -10.64 8.40 -21.47
C LYS A 28 -10.02 7.73 -20.26
N GLY A 29 -10.48 6.52 -19.95
CA GLY A 29 -9.81 5.67 -18.96
C GLY A 29 -8.44 5.25 -19.48
N ASN A 30 -7.45 5.20 -18.58
CA ASN A 30 -6.10 4.76 -18.88
C ASN A 30 -5.76 3.50 -18.10
N PHE A 31 -5.32 2.46 -18.83
CA PHE A 31 -4.86 1.21 -18.25
C PHE A 31 -3.33 1.16 -18.31
N PHE A 32 -2.68 0.88 -17.18
CA PHE A 32 -1.23 0.79 -17.10
C PHE A 32 -0.80 -0.25 -16.07
N GLY A 33 0.39 -0.78 -16.24
CA GLY A 33 0.90 -1.81 -15.34
C GLY A 33 2.27 -2.30 -15.76
N GLY A 34 2.75 -3.31 -15.06
CA GLY A 34 4.05 -3.92 -15.33
C GLY A 34 4.14 -5.33 -14.75
N PHE A 35 5.02 -6.10 -15.33
CA PHE A 35 5.40 -7.42 -14.86
C PHE A 35 6.91 -7.44 -14.59
N GLU A 36 7.28 -8.01 -13.43
CA GLU A 36 8.66 -8.22 -13.02
C GLU A 36 8.80 -9.66 -12.54
N SER A 37 9.91 -10.33 -12.89
CA SER A 37 10.21 -11.65 -12.37
C SER A 37 11.70 -11.76 -12.08
N ASN A 38 12.04 -12.19 -10.86
CA ASN A 38 13.39 -12.50 -10.42
C ASN A 38 13.50 -14.01 -10.24
N SER A 39 14.43 -14.65 -10.96
CA SER A 39 14.60 -16.11 -10.91
C SER A 39 16.04 -16.45 -10.65
N GLN A 40 16.26 -17.49 -9.85
CA GLN A 40 17.59 -17.98 -9.52
C GLN A 40 17.64 -19.51 -9.64
N TRP A 41 18.76 -20.00 -10.13
CA TRP A 41 19.09 -21.41 -10.14
C TRP A 41 20.26 -21.67 -9.20
N TYR A 42 20.01 -22.40 -8.14
CA TYR A 42 21.02 -22.72 -7.13
C TYR A 42 21.79 -23.96 -7.53
N THR A 43 23.13 -23.95 -7.34
CA THR A 43 24.01 -25.05 -7.63
C THR A 43 24.83 -25.42 -6.40
N ASN A 44 25.33 -26.65 -6.35
CA ASN A 44 26.23 -27.12 -5.29
C ASN A 44 27.56 -26.36 -5.33
N ASP A 45 28.06 -25.92 -4.19
CA ASP A 45 29.42 -25.45 -4.00
C ASP A 45 30.24 -26.55 -3.33
N LYS A 46 31.01 -27.27 -4.13
CA LYS A 46 31.88 -28.41 -3.67
C LYS A 46 33.00 -27.93 -2.75
N ASN A 47 33.45 -26.68 -2.90
CA ASN A 47 34.58 -26.17 -2.11
C ASN A 47 34.15 -25.77 -0.70
N ARG A 48 32.89 -25.44 -0.52
CA ARG A 48 32.30 -25.03 0.76
C ARG A 48 31.38 -26.11 1.35
N GLU A 49 31.27 -27.27 0.70
CA GLU A 49 30.35 -28.34 1.11
C GLU A 49 28.88 -27.89 1.21
N ILE A 50 28.50 -26.89 0.41
CA ILE A 50 27.13 -26.38 0.36
C ILE A 50 26.37 -27.08 -0.75
N ASN A 51 25.28 -27.76 -0.40
CA ASN A 51 24.37 -28.36 -1.35
C ASN A 51 23.26 -27.37 -1.74
N HIS A 52 22.83 -27.40 -3.00
CA HIS A 52 21.64 -26.68 -3.42
C HIS A 52 20.40 -27.23 -2.69
N PRO A 53 19.31 -26.43 -2.54
CA PRO A 53 18.04 -26.92 -2.00
C PRO A 53 17.45 -28.01 -2.90
N GLU A 54 16.51 -28.79 -2.37
CA GLU A 54 15.83 -29.86 -3.08
C GLU A 54 15.27 -29.37 -4.43
N ASP A 55 14.62 -28.18 -4.42
CA ASP A 55 14.21 -27.46 -5.62
C ASP A 55 15.20 -26.35 -5.94
N PRO A 56 16.12 -26.56 -6.91
CA PRO A 56 17.18 -25.60 -7.21
C PRO A 56 16.68 -24.34 -7.94
N PHE A 57 15.54 -24.40 -8.63
CA PHE A 57 14.96 -23.26 -9.32
C PHE A 57 13.96 -22.55 -8.40
N ARG A 58 14.15 -21.24 -8.23
CA ARG A 58 13.29 -20.39 -7.40
C ARG A 58 12.96 -19.10 -8.14
N SER A 59 11.74 -18.58 -7.94
CA SER A 59 11.35 -17.33 -8.57
C SER A 59 10.35 -16.53 -7.73
N ASN A 60 10.50 -15.20 -7.81
CA ASN A 60 9.54 -14.23 -7.30
C ASN A 60 9.05 -13.39 -8.47
N SER A 61 7.75 -13.36 -8.68
CA SER A 61 7.13 -12.64 -9.80
C SER A 61 6.03 -11.71 -9.30
N TYR A 62 5.92 -10.54 -9.93
CA TYR A 62 5.02 -9.47 -9.55
C TYR A 62 4.29 -8.94 -10.79
N LEU A 63 2.95 -8.90 -10.73
CA LEU A 63 2.10 -8.32 -11.76
C LEU A 63 1.33 -7.16 -11.17
N ASN A 64 1.57 -5.95 -11.67
CA ASN A 64 0.83 -4.75 -11.26
C ASN A 64 -0.08 -4.30 -12.40
N LEU A 65 -1.36 -4.11 -12.10
CA LEU A 65 -2.34 -3.59 -13.03
C LEU A 65 -3.08 -2.42 -12.39
N ASN A 66 -3.18 -1.31 -13.11
CA ASN A 66 -3.86 -0.11 -12.64
C ASN A 66 -4.78 0.43 -13.73
N TYR A 67 -5.89 1.02 -13.30
CA TYR A 67 -6.82 1.73 -14.14
C TYR A 67 -7.17 3.08 -13.55
N SER A 68 -6.99 4.15 -14.33
CA SER A 68 -7.35 5.50 -13.92
C SER A 68 -8.46 6.08 -14.78
N TYR A 69 -9.42 6.75 -14.16
CA TYR A 69 -10.51 7.46 -14.81
C TYR A 69 -10.85 8.75 -14.05
N GLY A 70 -10.54 9.87 -14.66
CA GLY A 70 -10.74 11.17 -14.03
C GLY A 70 -9.92 11.32 -12.75
N ARG A 71 -10.60 11.39 -11.61
CA ARG A 71 -9.98 11.52 -10.28
C ARG A 71 -9.80 10.19 -9.55
N TRP A 72 -10.21 9.09 -10.17
CA TRP A 72 -10.18 7.77 -9.58
C TRP A 72 -9.05 6.93 -10.17
N THR A 73 -8.38 6.17 -9.31
CA THR A 73 -7.43 5.14 -9.70
C THR A 73 -7.70 3.88 -8.89
N ALA A 74 -7.85 2.76 -9.57
CA ALA A 74 -7.90 1.45 -8.93
C ALA A 74 -6.65 0.65 -9.33
N GLY A 75 -6.11 -0.12 -8.41
CA GLY A 75 -4.95 -0.97 -8.67
C GLY A 75 -5.06 -2.33 -8.00
N ILE A 76 -4.40 -3.31 -8.60
CA ILE A 76 -4.25 -4.67 -8.09
C ILE A 76 -2.83 -5.14 -8.35
N GLN A 77 -2.23 -5.83 -7.38
CA GLN A 77 -0.94 -6.48 -7.47
C GLN A 77 -1.10 -7.97 -7.21
N GLY A 78 -0.71 -8.79 -8.17
CA GLY A 78 -0.53 -10.22 -8.01
C GLY A 78 0.92 -10.54 -7.72
N GLU A 79 1.16 -11.48 -6.84
CA GLU A 79 2.50 -12.01 -6.55
C GLU A 79 2.51 -13.52 -6.71
N SER A 80 3.62 -14.06 -7.19
CA SER A 80 3.85 -15.49 -7.33
C SER A 80 5.25 -15.85 -6.88
N TYR A 81 5.34 -16.85 -6.03
CA TYR A 81 6.56 -17.38 -5.47
C TYR A 81 6.76 -18.85 -5.87
N ALA A 82 6.29 -19.21 -7.05
CA ALA A 82 6.31 -20.56 -7.59
C ALA A 82 7.59 -20.83 -8.41
N PRO A 83 8.18 -22.06 -8.38
CA PRO A 83 7.78 -23.19 -7.53
C PRO A 83 8.10 -23.00 -6.05
N ASN A 84 9.09 -22.15 -5.74
CA ASN A 84 9.47 -21.72 -4.40
C ASN A 84 10.02 -20.29 -4.45
N ALA A 85 9.84 -19.53 -3.35
CA ALA A 85 10.43 -18.22 -3.20
C ALA A 85 11.97 -18.26 -3.18
N LEU A 86 12.61 -17.15 -3.53
CA LEU A 86 14.06 -16.98 -3.33
C LEU A 86 14.42 -17.23 -1.86
N GLN A 87 15.61 -17.76 -1.59
CA GLN A 87 16.00 -18.22 -0.23
C GLN A 87 16.01 -17.12 0.84
N ASN A 88 16.14 -15.87 0.45
CA ASN A 88 16.12 -14.73 1.34
C ASN A 88 14.69 -14.26 1.72
N TYR A 89 13.66 -14.93 1.24
CA TYR A 89 12.26 -14.57 1.52
C TYR A 89 11.70 -15.33 2.71
N ASN A 90 10.76 -14.69 3.40
CA ASN A 90 10.03 -15.30 4.50
C ASN A 90 9.22 -16.51 3.98
N PRO A 91 9.18 -17.65 4.72
CA PRO A 91 8.39 -18.84 4.35
C PRO A 91 6.89 -18.62 4.14
N LYS A 92 6.35 -17.49 4.57
CA LYS A 92 4.95 -17.12 4.28
C LYS A 92 4.70 -16.74 2.81
N TYR A 93 5.77 -16.59 2.01
CA TYR A 93 5.69 -16.35 0.58
C TYR A 93 5.96 -17.67 -0.15
N ASP A 94 4.95 -18.50 -0.28
CA ASP A 94 5.04 -19.86 -0.86
C ASP A 94 3.94 -20.14 -1.90
N GLU A 95 3.11 -19.16 -2.22
CA GLU A 95 1.96 -19.32 -3.12
C GLU A 95 1.89 -18.24 -4.21
N THR A 96 0.86 -18.34 -5.03
CA THR A 96 0.47 -17.32 -6.01
C THR A 96 -0.87 -16.76 -5.62
N ASN A 97 -0.94 -15.44 -5.36
CA ASN A 97 -2.16 -14.81 -4.90
C ASN A 97 -2.22 -13.31 -5.24
N VAL A 98 -3.38 -12.70 -5.03
CA VAL A 98 -3.53 -11.25 -5.01
C VAL A 98 -2.93 -10.71 -3.72
N ALA A 99 -1.86 -9.95 -3.86
CA ALA A 99 -1.09 -9.43 -2.75
C ALA A 99 -1.66 -8.11 -2.20
N THR A 100 -1.95 -7.16 -3.10
CA THR A 100 -2.52 -5.88 -2.73
C THR A 100 -3.55 -5.40 -3.75
N TYR A 101 -4.47 -4.57 -3.29
CA TYR A 101 -5.45 -3.88 -4.11
C TYR A 101 -5.82 -2.56 -3.47
N TYR A 102 -6.17 -1.55 -4.27
CA TYR A 102 -6.57 -0.26 -3.74
C TYR A 102 -7.53 0.47 -4.67
N LEU A 103 -8.28 1.40 -4.09
CA LEU A 103 -9.04 2.43 -4.77
C LEU A 103 -8.62 3.78 -4.21
N ASN A 104 -8.19 4.68 -5.08
CA ASN A 104 -7.79 6.03 -4.73
C ASN A 104 -8.68 7.06 -5.43
N TYR A 105 -9.05 8.10 -4.69
CA TYR A 105 -9.66 9.31 -5.21
C TYR A 105 -8.76 10.50 -4.92
N LYS A 106 -8.37 11.25 -5.95
CA LYS A 106 -7.50 12.40 -5.81
C LYS A 106 -8.08 13.65 -6.47
N SER A 107 -8.19 14.72 -5.69
CA SER A 107 -8.54 16.07 -6.13
C SER A 107 -7.43 17.05 -5.74
N ASN A 108 -7.61 18.33 -6.02
CA ASN A 108 -6.61 19.35 -5.66
C ASN A 108 -6.39 19.48 -4.15
N LYS A 109 -7.39 19.14 -3.34
CA LYS A 109 -7.35 19.33 -1.87
C LYS A 109 -7.50 18.03 -1.09
N LEU A 110 -7.89 16.95 -1.73
CA LEU A 110 -8.25 15.71 -1.06
C LEU A 110 -7.66 14.53 -1.81
N ASP A 111 -6.97 13.65 -1.07
CA ASP A 111 -6.46 12.36 -1.53
C ASP A 111 -6.94 11.29 -0.56
N VAL A 112 -7.76 10.36 -1.03
CA VAL A 112 -8.35 9.29 -0.22
C VAL A 112 -8.01 7.96 -0.84
N THR A 113 -7.46 7.06 -0.04
CA THR A 113 -7.16 5.69 -0.47
C THR A 113 -7.88 4.70 0.44
N ALA A 114 -8.54 3.72 -0.16
CA ALA A 114 -9.11 2.55 0.49
C ALA A 114 -8.46 1.28 -0.07
N GLY A 115 -8.15 0.32 0.80
CA GLY A 115 -7.40 -0.88 0.47
C GLY A 115 -5.97 -0.83 0.99
N TYR A 116 -4.99 -1.29 0.20
CA TYR A 116 -3.59 -1.23 0.59
C TYR A 116 -2.95 0.11 0.22
N PHE A 117 -2.13 0.64 1.11
CA PHE A 117 -1.36 1.86 0.89
C PHE A 117 -0.04 1.82 1.66
N TYR A 118 0.89 2.66 1.21
CA TYR A 118 2.13 2.96 1.92
C TYR A 118 2.06 4.36 2.48
N GLU A 119 2.64 4.58 3.65
CA GLU A 119 2.72 5.90 4.28
C GLU A 119 3.94 6.02 5.18
N GLN A 120 4.50 7.22 5.22
CA GLN A 120 5.58 7.57 6.11
C GLN A 120 5.32 8.93 6.76
N PHE A 121 5.39 9.01 8.08
CA PHE A 121 5.29 10.27 8.80
C PHE A 121 6.66 10.85 9.10
N GLY A 122 6.90 12.09 8.61
CA GLY A 122 8.17 12.77 8.76
C GLY A 122 9.36 11.94 8.27
N SER A 123 10.36 11.75 9.12
CA SER A 123 11.54 10.92 8.84
C SER A 123 11.29 9.40 8.85
N GLY A 124 10.07 8.96 9.15
CA GLY A 124 9.72 7.54 9.25
C GLY A 124 10.02 6.90 10.61
N LEU A 125 10.36 7.70 11.62
CA LEU A 125 10.67 7.19 12.96
C LEU A 125 9.43 6.61 13.66
N LEU A 126 8.26 7.23 13.49
CA LEU A 126 7.01 6.80 14.11
C LEU A 126 6.24 5.83 13.22
N LEU A 127 6.14 6.13 11.93
CA LEU A 127 5.48 5.30 10.95
C LEU A 127 6.26 5.29 9.65
N ARG A 128 6.57 4.09 9.17
CA ARG A 128 7.07 3.85 7.83
C ARG A 128 6.54 2.52 7.31
N SER A 129 5.67 2.57 6.33
CA SER A 129 5.27 1.39 5.56
C SER A 129 5.80 1.51 4.13
N TRP A 130 6.41 0.45 3.61
CA TRP A 130 7.15 0.47 2.36
C TRP A 130 7.29 -0.92 1.76
N GLU A 131 7.70 -0.98 0.50
CA GLU A 131 8.06 -2.21 -0.18
C GLU A 131 9.53 -2.16 -0.62
N ASP A 132 10.27 -3.24 -0.37
CA ASP A 132 11.57 -3.49 -0.93
C ASP A 132 11.66 -4.97 -1.33
N ARG A 133 11.55 -5.21 -2.63
CA ARG A 133 11.55 -6.57 -3.19
C ARG A 133 12.91 -7.25 -3.06
N SER A 134 14.00 -6.49 -2.99
CA SER A 134 15.34 -7.04 -2.81
C SER A 134 15.57 -7.60 -1.41
N LEU A 135 14.88 -6.99 -0.42
CA LEU A 135 14.92 -7.41 0.99
C LEU A 135 13.75 -8.33 1.38
N GLY A 136 12.81 -8.60 0.47
CA GLY A 136 11.60 -9.35 0.78
C GLY A 136 10.66 -8.64 1.76
N ILE A 137 10.71 -7.31 1.79
CA ILE A 137 9.89 -6.49 2.69
C ILE A 137 8.71 -5.91 1.93
N ASN A 138 7.51 -6.15 2.45
CA ASN A 138 6.31 -5.42 2.07
C ASN A 138 5.38 -5.34 3.28
N ASN A 139 5.39 -4.19 3.95
CA ASN A 139 4.59 -3.92 5.14
C ASN A 139 3.50 -2.87 4.87
N ALA A 140 2.90 -2.88 3.68
CA ALA A 140 1.75 -2.06 3.34
C ALA A 140 0.67 -2.12 4.43
N LEU A 141 -0.05 -1.02 4.62
CA LEU A 141 -1.23 -0.99 5.49
C LEU A 141 -2.48 -1.28 4.67
N ARG A 142 -3.32 -2.22 5.13
CA ARG A 142 -4.66 -2.46 4.57
C ARG A 142 -5.72 -1.76 5.41
N GLY A 143 -6.36 -0.75 4.83
CA GLY A 143 -7.35 0.06 5.54
C GLY A 143 -7.78 1.27 4.74
N GLY A 144 -7.67 2.44 5.34
CA GLY A 144 -8.01 3.72 4.71
C GLY A 144 -7.06 4.83 5.12
N LYS A 145 -6.79 5.71 4.16
CA LYS A 145 -6.00 6.91 4.33
C LYS A 145 -6.70 8.10 3.70
N ILE A 146 -6.67 9.24 4.37
CA ILE A 146 -7.14 10.53 3.87
C ILE A 146 -6.05 11.57 4.08
N THR A 147 -5.70 12.29 3.02
CA THR A 147 -4.85 13.47 3.09
C THR A 147 -5.67 14.67 2.63
N TYR A 148 -5.71 15.71 3.44
CA TYR A 148 -6.44 16.96 3.18
C TYR A 148 -5.49 18.14 3.19
N THR A 149 -5.46 18.87 2.06
CA THR A 149 -4.62 20.05 1.84
C THR A 149 -5.52 21.24 1.57
N PRO A 150 -6.06 21.90 2.62
CA PRO A 150 -6.99 23.04 2.47
C PRO A 150 -6.36 24.22 1.71
N THR A 151 -5.07 24.45 1.97
CA THR A 151 -4.23 25.46 1.32
C THR A 151 -2.81 24.90 1.16
N ASP A 152 -1.97 25.55 0.38
CA ASP A 152 -0.57 25.16 0.18
C ASP A 152 0.30 25.22 1.45
N ASN A 153 -0.24 25.76 2.54
CA ASN A 153 0.46 25.92 3.82
C ASN A 153 0.13 24.81 4.83
N PHE A 154 -0.91 24.02 4.58
CA PHE A 154 -1.39 23.02 5.52
C PHE A 154 -1.64 21.70 4.82
N MET A 155 -1.09 20.63 5.37
CA MET A 155 -1.40 19.27 4.98
C MET A 155 -1.71 18.43 6.22
N PHE A 156 -2.80 17.70 6.18
CA PHE A 156 -3.25 16.80 7.24
C PHE A 156 -3.44 15.42 6.66
N THR A 157 -2.87 14.41 7.30
CA THR A 157 -3.06 13.00 6.93
C THR A 157 -3.59 12.24 8.12
N ALA A 158 -4.66 11.49 7.92
CA ALA A 158 -5.16 10.52 8.89
C ALA A 158 -5.24 9.14 8.23
N LEU A 159 -4.93 8.10 8.99
CA LEU A 159 -4.96 6.74 8.50
C LEU A 159 -5.40 5.75 9.57
N TYR A 160 -5.94 4.64 9.08
CA TYR A 160 -6.22 3.44 9.85
C TYR A 160 -5.96 2.21 8.98
N GLY A 161 -5.37 1.17 9.54
CA GLY A 161 -5.16 -0.08 8.82
C GLY A 161 -4.38 -1.11 9.63
N ARG A 162 -4.18 -2.27 9.00
CA ARG A 162 -3.37 -3.38 9.54
C ARG A 162 -2.21 -3.64 8.62
N HIS A 163 -1.04 -3.91 9.18
CA HIS A 163 0.14 -4.25 8.38
C HIS A 163 -0.05 -5.56 7.62
N ARG A 164 0.36 -5.57 6.37
CA ARG A 164 0.46 -6.78 5.57
C ARG A 164 1.47 -7.75 6.18
N SER A 165 1.13 -9.04 6.16
CA SER A 165 2.00 -10.14 6.58
C SER A 165 1.81 -11.33 5.62
N GLY A 166 2.69 -11.46 4.63
CA GLY A 166 2.51 -12.40 3.52
C GLY A 166 1.33 -11.98 2.65
N PHE A 167 0.38 -12.87 2.43
CA PHE A 167 -0.88 -12.59 1.73
C PHE A 167 -2.03 -12.19 2.67
N ASP A 168 -1.78 -12.16 3.98
CA ASP A 168 -2.69 -11.76 5.02
C ASP A 168 -2.32 -10.40 5.66
N VAL A 169 -3.01 -10.04 6.73
CA VAL A 169 -2.71 -8.90 7.58
C VAL A 169 -2.45 -9.32 9.01
N SER A 170 -1.62 -8.54 9.71
CA SER A 170 -1.35 -8.73 11.13
C SER A 170 -2.59 -8.46 12.00
N GLY A 171 -2.61 -8.99 13.23
CA GLY A 171 -3.70 -8.76 14.20
C GLY A 171 -3.77 -7.34 14.76
N GLY A 172 -2.70 -6.54 14.63
CA GLY A 172 -2.62 -5.20 15.22
C GLY A 172 -3.23 -4.11 14.35
N ASP A 173 -4.16 -3.35 14.93
CA ASP A 173 -4.73 -2.15 14.33
C ASP A 173 -3.77 -0.97 14.50
N VAL A 174 -3.42 -0.30 13.40
CA VAL A 174 -2.59 0.90 13.37
C VAL A 174 -3.45 2.09 13.00
N PHE A 175 -3.33 3.18 13.75
CA PHE A 175 -3.97 4.45 13.42
C PHE A 175 -2.97 5.58 13.58
N GLY A 176 -3.07 6.57 12.72
CA GLY A 176 -2.11 7.66 12.68
C GLY A 176 -2.71 8.96 12.22
N PHE A 177 -2.11 10.04 12.69
CA PHE A 177 -2.37 11.40 12.25
C PHE A 177 -1.05 12.13 12.06
N ASN A 178 -0.94 12.85 10.94
CA ASN A 178 0.19 13.73 10.65
C ASN A 178 -0.33 15.09 10.20
N SER A 179 0.36 16.15 10.60
CA SER A 179 0.12 17.50 10.11
C SER A 179 1.44 18.18 9.76
N ASP A 180 1.49 18.81 8.60
CA ASP A 180 2.60 19.61 8.14
C ASP A 180 2.12 21.03 7.88
N ILE A 181 2.80 22.01 8.48
CA ILE A 181 2.45 23.43 8.43
C ILE A 181 3.67 24.21 7.97
N ASN A 182 3.56 24.90 6.82
CA ASN A 182 4.58 25.83 6.37
C ASN A 182 4.36 27.20 7.03
N LEU A 183 5.15 27.47 8.09
CA LEU A 183 5.00 28.69 8.89
C LEU A 183 5.41 29.94 8.13
N PHE A 184 6.46 29.89 7.31
CA PHE A 184 6.93 31.08 6.61
C PHE A 184 5.99 31.49 5.48
N LYS A 185 5.43 30.54 4.74
CA LYS A 185 4.34 30.84 3.80
C LYS A 185 3.10 31.41 4.51
N LEU A 186 2.75 30.88 5.67
CA LEU A 186 1.63 31.38 6.49
C LEU A 186 1.87 32.84 6.93
N LEU A 187 3.10 33.16 7.34
CA LEU A 187 3.52 34.50 7.76
C LEU A 187 3.91 35.42 6.58
N LYS A 188 3.80 34.94 5.34
CA LYS A 188 4.19 35.66 4.09
C LYS A 188 5.67 36.07 4.07
N ILE A 189 6.54 35.26 4.63
CA ILE A 189 7.99 35.43 4.62
C ILE A 189 8.53 34.68 3.43
N GLU A 190 8.99 35.41 2.38
CA GLU A 190 9.44 34.80 1.12
C GLU A 190 10.94 34.46 1.11
N SER A 191 11.72 34.97 2.06
CA SER A 191 13.19 34.85 2.08
C SER A 191 13.70 33.48 2.55
N SER A 192 12.86 32.64 3.13
CA SER A 192 13.23 31.36 3.75
C SER A 192 12.04 30.42 3.84
N ASP A 193 12.29 29.14 4.10
CA ASP A 193 11.27 28.12 4.31
C ASP A 193 11.40 27.53 5.72
N LEU A 194 10.31 27.53 6.49
CA LEU A 194 10.22 26.86 7.78
C LEU A 194 8.91 26.06 7.86
N SER A 195 9.04 24.74 7.93
CA SER A 195 7.91 23.85 8.13
C SER A 195 7.97 23.20 9.50
N VAL A 196 6.82 23.06 10.14
CA VAL A 196 6.63 22.38 11.41
C VAL A 196 5.65 21.24 11.21
N GLY A 197 6.04 20.03 11.61
CA GLY A 197 5.20 18.83 11.56
C GLY A 197 4.85 18.32 12.95
N PHE A 198 3.67 17.74 13.07
CA PHE A 198 3.26 16.96 14.23
C PHE A 198 2.74 15.62 13.76
N SER A 199 3.24 14.55 14.36
CA SER A 199 2.82 13.17 14.04
C SER A 199 2.42 12.43 15.31
N TYR A 200 1.36 11.66 15.21
CA TYR A 200 0.90 10.72 16.22
C TYR A 200 0.62 9.37 15.58
N VAL A 201 1.09 8.30 16.19
CA VAL A 201 0.81 6.92 15.77
C VAL A 201 0.46 6.09 16.99
N GLY A 202 -0.63 5.35 16.89
CA GLY A 202 -1.04 4.36 17.88
C GLY A 202 -1.17 2.98 17.23
N ARG A 203 -0.87 1.95 18.02
CA ARG A 203 -1.12 0.56 17.65
C ARG A 203 -1.92 -0.09 18.79
N TYR A 204 -2.99 -0.77 18.40
CA TYR A 204 -3.76 -1.61 19.31
C TYR A 204 -3.68 -3.06 18.82
N GLU A 205 -3.31 -3.95 19.72
CA GLU A 205 -3.25 -5.39 19.44
C GLU A 205 -3.84 -6.12 20.65
N GLU A 206 -4.83 -6.95 20.38
CA GLU A 206 -5.39 -7.83 21.38
C GLU A 206 -4.40 -8.98 21.59
N THR A 207 -3.80 -9.02 22.78
CA THR A 207 -2.86 -10.08 23.15
C THR A 207 -3.58 -10.98 24.13
N ASP A 208 -3.78 -12.24 23.76
CA ASP A 208 -4.08 -13.30 24.71
C ASP A 208 -2.83 -13.51 25.58
N MET A 209 -2.65 -12.65 26.59
CA MET A 209 -1.66 -12.92 27.61
C MET A 209 -2.12 -14.19 28.34
N ILE A 210 -1.52 -15.31 27.99
CA ILE A 210 -1.48 -16.47 28.88
C ILE A 210 -0.74 -15.95 30.12
N ASN A 211 -1.51 -15.65 31.18
CA ASN A 211 -0.97 -15.30 32.46
C ASN A 211 -0.12 -16.50 32.89
N PRO A 212 1.21 -16.44 32.93
CA PRO A 212 1.98 -17.52 33.48
C PRO A 212 1.61 -17.54 34.97
N ASP A 213 0.92 -18.57 35.41
CA ASP A 213 0.74 -18.85 36.81
C ASP A 213 2.14 -18.95 37.44
N PHE A 214 2.55 -17.92 38.16
CA PHE A 214 3.72 -17.94 39.02
C PHE A 214 3.36 -18.63 40.34
#